data_ece4132ce0632b9da8b0f86c70456721
#
_entry.id   ece4132ce0632b9da8b0f86c70456721
#
_cell.length_a   1.000
_cell.length_b   1.000
_cell.length_c   1.000
_cell.angle_alpha   90.00
_cell.angle_beta   90.00
_cell.angle_gamma   90.00
#
_symmetry.space_group_name_H-M   'P 1'
#
loop_
_entity.id
_entity.type
_entity.pdbx_description
1 polymer ?
#
loop_
_entity_poly.entity_id
_entity_poly.type
_entity_poly.pdbx_seq_one_letter_code
_entity_poly.pdbx_strand_id
1 'polypeptide(L)'
;MNKLIILFNHFRCLILIFLVLLVVVRPALSAEVNLPLLGDESSSNISPQKEFEIGRAWLKAYRSRVNENHDPLLRDYLEKLIKKLASKSRLEDQRIELIVINNSTLNAFAVPGGIIGIHTGLFLYAKTEDELASVIAHEIAHLSQRHFARRLNQQKKNRVISMAGLLASLILAATAGSDAGMAGLSATQTMGMKTALRYSRQNEREADRLGLQTMI
;
A
#
# COMPACT_ATOMS: atom_id res chain seq x y z
N MET A 1 -15.99 -31.02 -48.97
CA MET A 1 -15.92 -31.69 -47.67
C MET A 1 -15.17 -30.85 -46.60
N ASN A 2 -14.14 -30.09 -46.97
CA ASN A 2 -13.34 -29.30 -45.98
C ASN A 2 -14.03 -28.07 -45.35
N LYS A 3 -14.96 -27.40 -46.06
CA LYS A 3 -15.64 -26.19 -45.51
C LYS A 3 -16.60 -26.51 -44.36
N LEU A 4 -17.22 -27.69 -44.38
CA LEU A 4 -18.14 -28.10 -43.30
C LEU A 4 -17.41 -28.43 -41.98
N ILE A 5 -16.23 -29.03 -42.09
CA ILE A 5 -15.39 -29.38 -40.93
C ILE A 5 -14.84 -28.10 -40.25
N ILE A 6 -14.46 -27.10 -41.04
CA ILE A 6 -13.98 -25.81 -40.53
C ILE A 6 -15.10 -25.08 -39.81
N LEU A 7 -16.31 -25.05 -40.35
CA LEU A 7 -17.49 -24.42 -39.73
C LEU A 7 -17.86 -25.11 -38.40
N PHE A 8 -17.75 -26.44 -38.35
CA PHE A 8 -18.05 -27.23 -37.15
C PHE A 8 -17.03 -27.00 -36.03
N ASN A 9 -15.75 -26.82 -36.37
CA ASN A 9 -14.71 -26.48 -35.40
C ASN A 9 -14.85 -25.04 -34.82
N HIS A 10 -15.23 -24.08 -35.64
CA HIS A 10 -15.51 -22.72 -35.16
C HIS A 10 -16.73 -22.69 -34.23
N PHE A 11 -17.76 -23.46 -34.53
CA PHE A 11 -18.95 -23.55 -33.70
C PHE A 11 -18.66 -24.22 -32.34
N ARG A 12 -17.82 -25.26 -32.31
CA ARG A 12 -17.37 -25.91 -31.07
C ARG A 12 -16.50 -24.98 -30.21
N CYS A 13 -15.63 -24.17 -30.83
CA CYS A 13 -14.83 -23.16 -30.12
C CYS A 13 -15.72 -22.06 -29.52
N LEU A 14 -16.72 -21.58 -30.22
CA LEU A 14 -17.71 -20.61 -29.74
C LEU A 14 -18.52 -21.14 -28.55
N ILE A 15 -18.94 -22.41 -28.61
CA ILE A 15 -19.65 -23.04 -27.48
C ILE A 15 -18.75 -23.20 -26.26
N LEU A 16 -17.49 -23.59 -26.45
CA LEU A 16 -16.52 -23.69 -25.35
C LEU A 16 -16.24 -22.33 -24.69
N ILE A 17 -16.07 -21.27 -25.46
CA ILE A 17 -15.91 -19.92 -24.97
C ILE A 17 -17.16 -19.45 -24.21
N PHE A 18 -18.36 -19.76 -24.74
CA PHE A 18 -19.62 -19.43 -24.06
C PHE A 18 -19.83 -20.22 -22.76
N LEU A 19 -19.41 -21.48 -22.72
CA LEU A 19 -19.46 -22.32 -21.51
C LEU A 19 -18.47 -21.84 -20.44
N VAL A 20 -17.28 -21.42 -20.84
CA VAL A 20 -16.28 -20.81 -19.92
C VAL A 20 -16.79 -19.46 -19.38
N LEU A 21 -17.45 -18.64 -20.20
CA LEU A 21 -18.08 -17.40 -19.76
C LEU A 21 -19.21 -17.65 -18.75
N LEU A 22 -20.01 -18.69 -18.93
CA LEU A 22 -21.09 -19.07 -18.01
C LEU A 22 -20.60 -19.58 -16.66
N VAL A 23 -19.42 -20.20 -16.60
CA VAL A 23 -18.81 -20.69 -15.35
C VAL A 23 -18.22 -19.53 -14.54
N VAL A 24 -17.76 -18.45 -15.20
CA VAL A 24 -17.20 -17.26 -14.56
C VAL A 24 -18.29 -16.34 -13.99
N VAL A 25 -19.52 -16.40 -14.53
CA VAL A 25 -20.67 -15.63 -14.02
C VAL A 25 -21.50 -16.51 -13.09
N ARG A 26 -20.98 -16.88 -11.93
CA ARG A 26 -21.83 -17.32 -10.82
C ARG A 26 -22.43 -16.08 -10.18
N PRO A 27 -23.77 -15.93 -10.09
CA PRO A 27 -24.35 -14.93 -9.22
C PRO A 27 -23.92 -15.26 -7.79
N ALA A 28 -23.10 -14.42 -7.18
CA ALA A 28 -22.87 -14.48 -5.75
C ALA A 28 -24.22 -14.26 -5.09
N LEU A 29 -24.73 -15.29 -4.40
CA LEU A 29 -25.88 -15.13 -3.50
C LEU A 29 -25.57 -13.96 -2.56
N SER A 30 -26.42 -12.97 -2.64
CA SER A 30 -26.39 -11.73 -1.88
C SER A 30 -26.43 -12.04 -0.40
N ALA A 31 -25.27 -11.92 0.27
CA ALA A 31 -25.26 -11.44 1.64
C ALA A 31 -25.76 -9.99 1.59
N GLU A 32 -26.66 -9.61 2.47
CA GLU A 32 -27.18 -8.24 2.60
C GLU A 32 -26.00 -7.26 2.63
N VAL A 33 -25.77 -6.61 1.50
CA VAL A 33 -24.82 -5.52 1.41
C VAL A 33 -25.57 -4.30 1.92
N ASN A 34 -25.25 -3.87 3.13
CA ASN A 34 -25.53 -2.51 3.57
C ASN A 34 -24.86 -1.57 2.55
N LEU A 35 -25.66 -1.07 1.61
CA LEU A 35 -25.21 -0.11 0.59
C LEU A 35 -24.87 1.20 1.30
N PRO A 36 -23.61 1.66 1.25
CA PRO A 36 -23.29 3.02 1.69
C PRO A 36 -24.06 4.03 0.83
N LEU A 37 -24.58 5.07 1.46
CA LEU A 37 -25.25 6.19 0.79
C LEU A 37 -24.39 6.75 -0.34
N LEU A 38 -24.98 6.90 -1.52
CA LEU A 38 -24.38 7.55 -2.67
C LEU A 38 -23.91 8.96 -2.29
N GLY A 39 -22.59 9.17 -2.25
CA GLY A 39 -21.97 10.47 -1.94
C GLY A 39 -20.78 10.39 -0.99
N ASP A 40 -20.52 9.24 -0.38
CA ASP A 40 -19.40 9.09 0.54
C ASP A 40 -18.17 8.53 -0.20
N GLU A 41 -17.25 9.42 -0.63
CA GLU A 41 -15.93 9.01 -1.14
C GLU A 41 -15.12 8.25 -0.07
N SER A 42 -15.61 8.19 1.17
CA SER A 42 -15.00 7.48 2.31
C SER A 42 -15.11 5.95 2.20
N SER A 43 -16.03 5.41 1.42
CA SER A 43 -16.30 3.96 1.35
C SER A 43 -15.17 3.11 0.73
N SER A 44 -14.19 3.74 0.08
CA SER A 44 -12.99 3.07 -0.44
C SER A 44 -11.77 3.16 0.47
N ASN A 45 -11.81 4.01 1.51
CA ASN A 45 -10.68 4.28 2.38
C ASN A 45 -10.67 3.32 3.59
N ILE A 46 -9.48 2.80 3.91
CA ILE A 46 -9.29 2.03 5.13
C ILE A 46 -9.55 2.96 6.30
N SER A 47 -10.49 2.60 7.18
CA SER A 47 -10.80 3.41 8.36
C SER A 47 -9.62 3.50 9.33
N PRO A 48 -9.49 4.56 10.15
CA PRO A 48 -8.46 4.65 11.19
C PRO A 48 -8.48 3.46 12.14
N GLN A 49 -9.66 2.97 12.49
CA GLN A 49 -9.82 1.77 13.32
C GLN A 49 -9.22 0.54 12.64
N LYS A 50 -9.43 0.37 11.34
CA LYS A 50 -8.86 -0.75 10.59
C LYS A 50 -7.34 -0.65 10.46
N GLU A 51 -6.81 0.56 10.31
CA GLU A 51 -5.35 0.78 10.37
C GLU A 51 -4.78 0.37 11.71
N PHE A 52 -5.46 0.74 12.81
CA PHE A 52 -5.04 0.36 14.16
C PHE A 52 -5.01 -1.16 14.34
N GLU A 53 -6.06 -1.88 13.92
CA GLU A 53 -6.12 -3.35 13.98
C GLU A 53 -4.99 -4.01 13.17
N ILE A 54 -4.76 -3.53 11.95
CA ILE A 54 -3.66 -4.01 11.08
C ILE A 54 -2.32 -3.78 11.77
N GLY A 55 -2.11 -2.59 12.34
CA GLY A 55 -0.88 -2.25 13.04
C GLY A 55 -0.64 -3.16 14.25
N ARG A 56 -1.66 -3.41 15.07
CA ARG A 56 -1.52 -4.30 16.24
C ARG A 56 -1.21 -5.74 15.83
N ALA A 57 -1.88 -6.26 14.80
CA ALA A 57 -1.58 -7.60 14.28
C ALA A 57 -0.16 -7.69 13.71
N TRP A 58 0.26 -6.66 12.95
CA TRP A 58 1.62 -6.57 12.42
C TRP A 58 2.66 -6.51 13.55
N LEU A 59 2.46 -5.66 14.55
CA LEU A 59 3.40 -5.49 15.67
C LEU A 59 3.61 -6.79 16.44
N LYS A 60 2.52 -7.51 16.71
CA LYS A 60 2.58 -8.83 17.38
C LYS A 60 3.44 -9.82 16.57
N ALA A 61 3.20 -9.90 15.26
CA ALA A 61 3.94 -10.77 14.37
C ALA A 61 5.41 -10.32 14.18
N TYR A 62 5.66 -9.01 14.22
CA TYR A 62 7.00 -8.45 14.06
C TYR A 62 7.87 -8.65 15.29
N ARG A 63 7.34 -8.41 16.50
CA ARG A 63 8.04 -8.62 17.77
C ARG A 63 8.55 -10.05 17.94
N SER A 64 7.84 -11.05 17.42
CA SER A 64 8.29 -12.45 17.48
C SER A 64 9.48 -12.78 16.56
N ARG A 65 9.88 -11.85 15.68
CA ARG A 65 10.90 -12.07 14.64
C ARG A 65 12.13 -11.18 14.77
N VAL A 66 12.09 -10.18 15.66
CA VAL A 66 13.15 -9.19 15.79
C VAL A 66 13.75 -9.24 17.19
N ASN A 67 14.99 -8.80 17.31
CA ASN A 67 15.65 -8.59 18.59
C ASN A 67 15.31 -7.18 19.09
N GLU A 68 14.23 -7.07 19.90
CA GLU A 68 13.81 -5.79 20.47
C GLU A 68 14.80 -5.35 21.56
N ASN A 69 15.16 -4.07 21.56
CA ASN A 69 15.96 -3.44 22.60
C ASN A 69 15.03 -3.04 23.74
N HIS A 70 15.37 -3.49 24.96
CA HIS A 70 14.59 -3.24 26.15
C HIS A 70 15.28 -2.25 27.14
N ASP A 71 16.28 -1.49 26.68
CA ASP A 71 16.91 -0.47 27.52
C ASP A 71 15.88 0.61 27.91
N PRO A 72 15.55 0.76 29.20
CA PRO A 72 14.51 1.66 29.65
C PRO A 72 14.91 3.14 29.49
N LEU A 73 16.21 3.47 29.56
CA LEU A 73 16.69 4.85 29.40
C LEU A 73 16.57 5.29 27.94
N LEU A 74 16.96 4.43 27.01
CA LEU A 74 16.84 4.68 25.59
C LEU A 74 15.36 4.81 25.19
N ARG A 75 14.52 3.92 25.72
CA ARG A 75 13.09 3.95 25.47
C ARG A 75 12.44 5.22 25.96
N ASP A 76 12.69 5.62 27.22
CA ASP A 76 12.14 6.84 27.82
C ASP A 76 12.57 8.09 27.04
N TYR A 77 13.83 8.17 26.64
CA TYR A 77 14.34 9.26 25.81
C TYR A 77 13.59 9.36 24.47
N LEU A 78 13.48 8.25 23.75
CA LEU A 78 12.82 8.23 22.45
C LEU A 78 11.31 8.50 22.56
N GLU A 79 10.63 7.95 23.56
CA GLU A 79 9.20 8.21 23.78
C GLU A 79 8.95 9.70 24.08
N LYS A 80 9.81 10.35 24.86
CA LYS A 80 9.74 11.82 25.10
C LYS A 80 9.95 12.62 23.82
N LEU A 81 10.96 12.27 23.03
CA LEU A 81 11.25 12.95 21.77
C LEU A 81 10.10 12.76 20.77
N ILE A 82 9.60 11.54 20.60
CA ILE A 82 8.46 11.24 19.75
C ILE A 82 7.22 12.01 20.18
N LYS A 83 6.91 12.04 21.48
CA LYS A 83 5.76 12.77 22.02
C LYS A 83 5.88 14.27 21.77
N LYS A 84 7.07 14.85 21.95
CA LYS A 84 7.36 16.27 21.66
C LYS A 84 7.11 16.59 20.19
N LEU A 85 7.59 15.75 19.27
CA LEU A 85 7.40 15.92 17.83
C LEU A 85 5.93 15.69 17.41
N ALA A 86 5.29 14.62 17.91
CA ALA A 86 3.90 14.33 17.61
C ALA A 86 2.96 15.46 18.00
N SER A 87 3.19 16.12 19.15
CA SER A 87 2.38 17.25 19.63
C SER A 87 2.47 18.50 18.73
N LYS A 88 3.54 18.64 17.96
CA LYS A 88 3.73 19.73 16.98
C LYS A 88 3.31 19.32 15.56
N SER A 89 3.09 18.03 15.33
CA SER A 89 2.73 17.47 14.03
C SER A 89 1.22 17.59 13.76
N ARG A 90 0.82 17.18 12.54
CA ARG A 90 -0.59 17.06 12.15
C ARG A 90 -1.19 15.67 12.47
N LEU A 91 -0.56 14.91 13.37
CA LEU A 91 -1.03 13.58 13.73
C LEU A 91 -2.25 13.70 14.67
N GLU A 92 -3.41 13.26 14.19
CA GLU A 92 -4.67 13.31 14.95
C GLU A 92 -4.68 12.27 16.09
N ASP A 93 -4.29 11.03 15.79
CA ASP A 93 -4.21 9.96 16.78
C ASP A 93 -2.78 9.86 17.33
N GLN A 94 -2.56 10.45 18.49
CA GLN A 94 -1.25 10.50 19.14
C GLN A 94 -0.91 9.24 19.96
N ARG A 95 -1.67 8.17 19.83
CA ARG A 95 -1.34 6.87 20.44
C ARG A 95 -0.22 6.20 19.67
N ILE A 96 1.01 6.63 19.95
CA ILE A 96 2.21 6.09 19.30
C ILE A 96 2.78 4.96 20.15
N GLU A 97 3.13 3.86 19.52
CA GLU A 97 3.86 2.76 20.11
C GLU A 97 5.24 2.63 19.47
N LEU A 98 6.27 2.75 20.30
CA LEU A 98 7.66 2.64 19.90
C LEU A 98 8.12 1.18 19.97
N ILE A 99 8.84 0.74 18.93
CA ILE A 99 9.65 -0.47 18.96
C ILE A 99 11.10 -0.12 18.59
N VAL A 100 12.04 -0.44 19.47
CA VAL A 100 13.47 -0.27 19.22
C VAL A 100 14.07 -1.61 18.87
N ILE A 101 14.77 -1.70 17.76
CA ILE A 101 15.31 -2.97 17.22
C ILE A 101 16.84 -2.94 17.29
N ASN A 102 17.44 -3.97 17.90
CA ASN A 102 18.89 -4.17 17.87
C ASN A 102 19.34 -4.59 16.47
N ASN A 103 19.58 -3.58 15.62
CA ASN A 103 20.03 -3.75 14.25
C ASN A 103 20.95 -2.57 13.88
N SER A 104 22.12 -2.86 13.33
CA SER A 104 23.12 -1.85 12.97
C SER A 104 22.84 -1.08 11.69
N THR A 105 21.77 -1.41 10.96
CA THR A 105 21.40 -0.66 9.75
C THR A 105 20.79 0.69 10.10
N LEU A 106 21.08 1.70 9.27
CA LEU A 106 20.42 3.01 9.33
C LEU A 106 18.98 2.84 8.87
N ASN A 107 18.03 2.79 9.82
CA ASN A 107 16.62 2.65 9.48
C ASN A 107 15.71 3.17 10.59
N ALA A 108 14.61 3.81 10.18
CA ALA A 108 13.41 4.03 10.97
C ALA A 108 12.20 3.78 10.04
N PHE A 109 11.06 3.51 10.60
CA PHE A 109 9.86 3.26 9.79
C PHE A 109 8.58 3.50 10.58
N ALA A 110 7.54 3.91 9.87
CA ALA A 110 6.18 4.04 10.39
C ALA A 110 5.28 2.92 9.88
N VAL A 111 4.45 2.36 10.78
CA VAL A 111 3.43 1.36 10.47
C VAL A 111 2.06 1.91 10.86
N PRO A 112 0.99 1.59 10.12
CA PRO A 112 -0.37 2.01 10.45
C PRO A 112 -0.73 1.71 11.90
N GLY A 113 -1.61 2.53 12.47
CA GLY A 113 -2.02 2.38 13.87
C GLY A 113 -1.02 2.96 14.87
N GLY A 114 -0.20 3.93 14.44
CA GLY A 114 0.66 4.70 15.33
C GLY A 114 1.93 3.96 15.78
N ILE A 115 2.48 3.04 14.98
CA ILE A 115 3.71 2.34 15.35
C ILE A 115 4.90 3.02 14.69
N ILE A 116 5.95 3.30 15.48
CA ILE A 116 7.25 3.80 15.00
C ILE A 116 8.32 2.79 15.40
N GLY A 117 9.04 2.29 14.40
CA GLY A 117 10.19 1.41 14.59
C GLY A 117 11.50 2.17 14.38
N ILE A 118 12.47 1.96 15.26
CA ILE A 118 13.79 2.57 15.19
C ILE A 118 14.86 1.50 15.35
N HIS A 119 15.77 1.41 14.39
CA HIS A 119 16.95 0.56 14.50
C HIS A 119 18.02 1.28 15.33
N THR A 120 18.71 0.54 16.21
CA THR A 120 19.82 1.08 17.00
C THR A 120 20.95 1.62 16.13
N GLY A 121 21.08 1.12 14.89
CA GLY A 121 22.03 1.66 13.90
C GLY A 121 21.80 3.15 13.58
N LEU A 122 20.59 3.66 13.75
CA LEU A 122 20.32 5.09 13.51
C LEU A 122 21.21 5.99 14.39
N PHE A 123 21.52 5.59 15.62
CA PHE A 123 22.40 6.33 16.55
C PHE A 123 23.87 6.34 16.12
N LEU A 124 24.28 5.44 15.21
CA LEU A 124 25.64 5.47 14.64
C LEU A 124 25.80 6.59 13.60
N TYR A 125 24.71 7.01 13.00
CA TYR A 125 24.69 7.99 11.91
C TYR A 125 24.16 9.35 12.35
N ALA A 126 23.09 9.42 13.11
CA ALA A 126 22.58 10.65 13.70
C ALA A 126 23.54 11.12 14.80
N LYS A 127 24.25 12.22 14.55
CA LYS A 127 25.27 12.76 15.48
C LYS A 127 24.68 13.75 16.46
N THR A 128 23.51 14.28 16.19
CA THR A 128 22.80 15.27 17.01
C THR A 128 21.35 14.83 17.24
N GLU A 129 20.72 15.40 18.27
CA GLU A 129 19.30 15.20 18.52
C GLU A 129 18.45 15.71 17.36
N ASP A 130 18.86 16.79 16.71
CA ASP A 130 18.11 17.35 15.57
C ASP A 130 18.14 16.42 14.36
N GLU A 131 19.25 15.74 14.09
CA GLU A 131 19.32 14.72 13.02
C GLU A 131 18.41 13.53 13.33
N LEU A 132 18.41 13.05 14.57
CA LEU A 132 17.50 12.00 15.02
C LEU A 132 16.05 12.45 14.94
N ALA A 133 15.75 13.67 15.43
CA ALA A 133 14.43 14.26 15.40
C ALA A 133 13.90 14.43 13.97
N SER A 134 14.78 14.76 13.00
CA SER A 134 14.39 14.90 11.60
C SER A 134 13.87 13.60 11.01
N VAL A 135 14.54 12.47 11.29
CA VAL A 135 14.11 11.15 10.86
C VAL A 135 12.79 10.77 11.52
N ILE A 136 12.65 10.97 12.83
CA ILE A 136 11.42 10.66 13.55
C ILE A 136 10.26 11.54 13.07
N ALA A 137 10.48 12.82 12.81
CA ALA A 137 9.47 13.74 12.30
C ALA A 137 9.00 13.33 10.89
N HIS A 138 9.90 12.84 10.04
CA HIS A 138 9.56 12.25 8.74
C HIS A 138 8.63 11.04 8.89
N GLU A 139 8.92 10.13 9.83
CA GLU A 139 8.07 8.96 10.08
C GLU A 139 6.69 9.36 10.65
N ILE A 140 6.65 10.36 11.55
CA ILE A 140 5.38 10.92 12.05
C ILE A 140 4.57 11.55 10.91
N ALA A 141 5.23 12.20 9.94
CA ALA A 141 4.54 12.74 8.77
C ALA A 141 3.90 11.63 7.92
N HIS A 142 4.55 10.48 7.75
CA HIS A 142 3.95 9.31 7.10
C HIS A 142 2.68 8.83 7.80
N LEU A 143 2.66 8.80 9.14
CA LEU A 143 1.47 8.46 9.93
C LEU A 143 0.37 9.52 9.77
N SER A 144 0.70 10.80 9.94
CA SER A 144 -0.26 11.90 9.89
C SER A 144 -0.96 12.03 8.53
N GLN A 145 -0.25 11.72 7.44
CA GLN A 145 -0.78 11.74 6.08
C GLN A 145 -1.38 10.39 5.65
N ARG A 146 -1.38 9.41 6.53
CA ARG A 146 -1.93 8.07 6.27
C ARG A 146 -1.40 7.47 4.96
N HIS A 147 -0.09 7.65 4.69
CA HIS A 147 0.54 7.24 3.43
C HIS A 147 0.34 5.76 3.13
N PHE A 148 0.26 4.91 4.17
CA PHE A 148 -0.01 3.48 4.00
C PHE A 148 -1.42 3.22 3.46
N ALA A 149 -2.46 3.83 4.05
CA ALA A 149 -3.84 3.66 3.58
C ALA A 149 -4.00 4.18 2.15
N ARG A 150 -3.41 5.35 1.86
CA ARG A 150 -3.38 5.91 0.50
C ARG A 150 -2.68 4.98 -0.49
N ARG A 151 -1.56 4.35 -0.09
CA ARG A 151 -0.85 3.35 -0.91
C ARG A 151 -1.71 2.13 -1.21
N LEU A 152 -2.40 1.58 -0.21
CA LEU A 152 -3.31 0.43 -0.41
C LEU A 152 -4.47 0.76 -1.34
N ASN A 153 -5.06 1.95 -1.19
CA ASN A 153 -6.13 2.40 -2.09
C ASN A 153 -5.62 2.57 -3.52
N GLN A 154 -4.41 3.12 -3.70
CA GLN A 154 -3.79 3.23 -5.02
C GLN A 154 -3.50 1.85 -5.64
N GLN A 155 -3.05 0.89 -4.84
CA GLN A 155 -2.83 -0.49 -5.31
C GLN A 155 -4.14 -1.16 -5.75
N LYS A 156 -5.26 -0.94 -5.01
CA LYS A 156 -6.59 -1.42 -5.43
C LYS A 156 -7.01 -0.82 -6.77
N LYS A 157 -6.88 0.50 -6.94
CA LYS A 157 -7.16 1.18 -8.22
C LYS A 157 -6.28 0.64 -9.35
N ASN A 158 -4.99 0.51 -9.11
CA ASN A 158 -4.05 -0.03 -10.11
C ASN A 158 -4.40 -1.47 -10.50
N ARG A 159 -4.85 -2.30 -9.56
CA ARG A 159 -5.28 -3.67 -9.84
C ARG A 159 -6.48 -3.71 -10.79
N VAL A 160 -7.46 -2.85 -10.57
CA VAL A 160 -8.63 -2.74 -11.48
C VAL A 160 -8.20 -2.30 -12.88
N ILE A 161 -7.33 -1.27 -12.96
CA ILE A 161 -6.78 -0.78 -14.23
C ILE A 161 -5.98 -1.89 -14.95
N SER A 162 -5.16 -2.64 -14.21
CA SER A 162 -4.37 -3.74 -14.77
C SER A 162 -5.23 -4.87 -15.29
N MET A 163 -6.34 -5.21 -14.61
CA MET A 163 -7.29 -6.21 -15.09
C MET A 163 -8.02 -5.74 -16.37
N ALA A 164 -8.45 -4.47 -16.41
CA ALA A 164 -9.05 -3.90 -17.60
C ALA A 164 -8.06 -3.88 -18.79
N GLY A 165 -6.80 -3.53 -18.53
CA GLY A 165 -5.74 -3.55 -19.54
C GLY A 165 -5.43 -4.97 -20.04
N LEU A 166 -5.49 -5.98 -19.15
CA LEU A 166 -5.35 -7.38 -19.56
C LEU A 166 -6.49 -7.81 -20.47
N LEU A 167 -7.73 -7.49 -20.13
CA LEU A 167 -8.89 -7.81 -20.97
C LEU A 167 -8.80 -7.11 -22.34
N ALA A 168 -8.40 -5.82 -22.36
CA ALA A 168 -8.19 -5.09 -23.60
C ALA A 168 -7.08 -5.72 -24.46
N SER A 169 -5.97 -6.16 -23.86
CA SER A 169 -4.89 -6.83 -24.61
C SER A 169 -5.29 -8.19 -25.16
N LEU A 170 -6.16 -8.94 -24.47
CA LEU A 170 -6.73 -10.17 -25.01
C LEU A 170 -7.64 -9.92 -26.23
N ILE A 171 -8.45 -8.85 -26.19
CA ILE A 171 -9.27 -8.43 -27.32
C ILE A 171 -8.37 -8.01 -28.49
N LEU A 172 -7.33 -7.22 -28.24
CA LEU A 172 -6.34 -6.82 -29.25
C LEU A 172 -5.63 -8.02 -29.87
N ALA A 173 -5.24 -9.00 -29.07
CA ALA A 173 -4.64 -10.23 -29.56
C ALA A 173 -5.59 -11.01 -30.48
N ALA A 174 -6.87 -11.06 -30.14
CA ALA A 174 -7.89 -11.75 -30.92
C ALA A 174 -8.26 -11.04 -32.25
N THR A 175 -8.17 -9.69 -32.28
CA THR A 175 -8.62 -8.88 -33.42
C THR A 175 -7.48 -8.38 -34.31
N ALA A 176 -6.32 -8.04 -33.73
CA ALA A 176 -5.18 -7.45 -34.41
C ALA A 176 -3.90 -8.30 -34.35
N GLY A 177 -4.00 -9.50 -33.78
CA GLY A 177 -2.89 -10.46 -33.68
C GLY A 177 -2.14 -10.43 -32.34
N SER A 178 -1.35 -11.50 -32.10
CA SER A 178 -0.62 -11.73 -30.85
C SER A 178 0.33 -10.58 -30.49
N ASP A 179 0.99 -9.98 -31.46
CA ASP A 179 1.97 -8.90 -31.25
C ASP A 179 1.31 -7.63 -30.70
N ALA A 180 0.11 -7.29 -31.21
CA ALA A 180 -0.70 -6.18 -30.72
C ALA A 180 -1.18 -6.44 -29.26
N GLY A 181 -1.57 -7.65 -28.94
CA GLY A 181 -1.94 -8.07 -27.59
C GLY A 181 -0.77 -7.96 -26.60
N MET A 182 0.41 -8.42 -26.99
CA MET A 182 1.63 -8.33 -26.18
C MET A 182 2.08 -6.88 -25.97
N ALA A 183 1.99 -6.04 -26.99
CA ALA A 183 2.27 -4.61 -26.87
C ALA A 183 1.31 -3.91 -25.90
N GLY A 184 0.02 -4.21 -25.95
CA GLY A 184 -0.98 -3.69 -25.02
C GLY A 184 -0.73 -4.11 -23.56
N LEU A 185 -0.35 -5.37 -23.34
CA LEU A 185 -0.02 -5.90 -22.03
C LEU A 185 1.22 -5.20 -21.43
N SER A 186 2.28 -5.07 -22.22
CA SER A 186 3.53 -4.40 -21.82
C SER A 186 3.30 -2.93 -21.48
N ALA A 187 2.48 -2.22 -22.28
CA ALA A 187 2.12 -0.83 -22.01
C ALA A 187 1.39 -0.69 -20.68
N THR A 188 0.42 -1.56 -20.39
CA THR A 188 -0.36 -1.54 -19.14
C THR A 188 0.54 -1.75 -17.92
N GLN A 189 1.46 -2.73 -17.96
CA GLN A 189 2.41 -2.99 -16.87
C GLN A 189 3.34 -1.80 -16.63
N THR A 190 3.88 -1.21 -17.71
CA THR A 190 4.79 -0.06 -17.63
C THR A 190 4.08 1.17 -17.03
N MET A 191 2.84 1.45 -17.43
CA MET A 191 2.05 2.55 -16.87
C MET A 191 1.77 2.33 -15.37
N GLY A 192 1.42 1.12 -14.95
CA GLY A 192 1.20 0.77 -13.55
C GLY A 192 2.45 1.01 -12.70
N MET A 193 3.62 0.58 -13.16
CA MET A 193 4.90 0.80 -12.47
C MET A 193 5.26 2.29 -12.38
N LYS A 194 5.16 3.05 -13.47
CA LYS A 194 5.42 4.50 -13.48
C LYS A 194 4.52 5.26 -12.51
N THR A 195 3.24 4.88 -12.45
CA THR A 195 2.26 5.50 -11.54
C THR A 195 2.61 5.21 -10.08
N ALA A 196 2.97 3.96 -9.75
CA ALA A 196 3.37 3.58 -8.40
C ALA A 196 4.62 4.33 -7.94
N LEU A 197 5.65 4.45 -8.80
CA LEU A 197 6.88 5.19 -8.50
C LEU A 197 6.64 6.69 -8.34
N ARG A 198 5.78 7.29 -9.16
CA ARG A 198 5.40 8.71 -9.03
C ARG A 198 4.73 8.96 -7.69
N TYR A 199 3.77 8.12 -7.32
CA TYR A 199 3.03 8.22 -6.09
C TYR A 199 3.94 8.06 -4.85
N SER A 200 4.86 7.09 -4.87
CA SER A 200 5.86 6.90 -3.81
C SER A 200 6.69 8.17 -3.60
N ARG A 201 7.29 8.71 -4.66
CA ARG A 201 8.08 9.95 -4.60
C ARG A 201 7.30 11.16 -4.11
N GLN A 202 6.01 11.24 -4.42
CA GLN A 202 5.14 12.31 -3.95
C GLN A 202 4.93 12.21 -2.44
N ASN A 203 4.70 11.01 -1.91
CA ASN A 203 4.56 10.78 -0.47
C ASN A 203 5.83 11.11 0.30
N GLU A 204 7.01 10.74 -0.25
CA GLU A 204 8.31 11.10 0.38
C GLU A 204 8.49 12.62 0.47
N ARG A 205 8.26 13.35 -0.63
CA ARG A 205 8.36 14.82 -0.61
C ARG A 205 7.36 15.47 0.35
N GLU A 206 6.17 14.89 0.51
CA GLU A 206 5.18 15.34 1.46
C GLU A 206 5.64 15.09 2.89
N ALA A 207 6.22 13.91 3.16
CA ALA A 207 6.77 13.55 4.47
C ALA A 207 7.96 14.44 4.84
N ASP A 208 8.89 14.68 3.90
CA ASP A 208 10.02 15.61 4.11
C ASP A 208 9.54 17.01 4.49
N ARG A 209 8.59 17.55 3.71
CA ARG A 209 8.07 18.91 3.97
C ARG A 209 7.35 19.03 5.31
N LEU A 210 6.51 18.05 5.65
CA LEU A 210 5.75 18.07 6.90
C LEU A 210 6.61 17.70 8.10
N GLY A 211 7.57 16.81 7.94
CA GLY A 211 8.57 16.49 8.95
C GLY A 211 9.37 17.74 9.33
N LEU A 212 9.85 18.50 8.32
CA LEU A 212 10.56 19.77 8.59
C LEU A 212 9.67 20.79 9.31
N GLN A 213 8.39 20.91 8.92
CA GLN A 213 7.44 21.80 9.62
C GLN A 213 7.20 21.39 11.08
N THR A 214 7.31 20.12 11.41
CA THR A 214 7.14 19.59 12.77
C THR A 214 8.33 19.97 13.68
N MET A 215 9.50 20.20 13.11
CA MET A 215 10.73 20.55 13.85
C MET A 215 10.83 22.03 14.20
N ILE A 216 10.12 22.89 13.49
CA ILE A 216 10.09 24.35 13.71
C ILE A 216 9.04 24.69 14.76
#